data_8f1c19e814688e40f1d6bc4e98103142
#
_entry.id   8f1c19e814688e40f1d6bc4e98103142
#
_cell.length_a   1.000
_cell.length_b   1.000
_cell.length_c   1.000
_cell.angle_alpha   90.00
_cell.angle_beta   90.00
_cell.angle_gamma   90.00
#
_symmetry.space_group_name_H-M   'P 1'
#
loop_
_entity.id
_entity.type
_entity.pdbx_description
1 polymer ?
#
loop_
_entity_poly.entity_id
_entity_poly.type
_entity_poly.pdbx_seq_one_letter_code
_entity_poly.pdbx_strand_id
1 'polypeptide(L)'
;MEELYGAFIEKPKIKDYNSSWGDNFIEKEKMNMDKIKIDKFLDDQGKISQLPQKQSIRVATLSYLAEKFESNRNYTEKEVNTICEDWHTFGDYFILRRELIDNGLLCREPNGSRYWKPKTDLPNKTDKEIRLNTTFHPIDFDNWDRKQYFYYFTKMLPTGFSISVEADITNTYNMMKKQNKKFFPAYLYLASKLIAEQQEFRISKLNEQLGYYEVLHPSYACFHQDDKTMSNMWTEYDPNFEVFYHNYMEDQENYADNHGILAKPDTPPQNSFMIGMLPWIKFTSYTPIPYADINNYFPVIQAGQFFDREGKIYMPLSITVHHAVADGYHVGLFLEKFKTGIADPESWV
;
A
#
# COMPACT_ATOMS: atom_id res chain seq x y z
N MET A 1 -12.10 35.82 -9.55
CA MET A 1 -12.23 34.35 -9.59
C MET A 1 -13.57 33.83 -9.10
N GLU A 2 -14.38 34.62 -8.42
CA GLU A 2 -15.73 34.24 -8.00
C GLU A 2 -16.79 34.24 -9.13
N GLU A 3 -16.58 34.99 -10.21
CA GLU A 3 -17.57 35.09 -11.31
C GLU A 3 -17.55 33.92 -12.31
N LEU A 4 -16.55 33.04 -12.29
CA LEU A 4 -16.48 31.90 -13.22
C LEU A 4 -17.10 30.58 -12.67
N TYR A 5 -17.50 30.54 -11.39
CA TYR A 5 -18.10 29.36 -10.76
C TYR A 5 -19.62 29.44 -10.59
N GLY A 6 -20.22 30.60 -10.90
CA GLY A 6 -21.65 30.85 -10.70
C GLY A 6 -22.61 30.20 -11.72
N ALA A 7 -22.11 29.65 -12.83
CA ALA A 7 -22.98 29.28 -13.96
C ALA A 7 -23.29 27.77 -14.07
N PHE A 8 -22.84 26.92 -13.15
CA PHE A 8 -22.99 25.44 -13.28
C PHE A 8 -23.69 24.73 -12.13
N ILE A 9 -24.46 25.43 -11.27
CA ILE A 9 -25.22 24.74 -10.22
C ILE A 9 -26.73 25.06 -10.37
N GLU A 10 -27.37 24.55 -11.40
CA GLU A 10 -28.77 24.14 -11.27
C GLU A 10 -28.78 22.75 -10.64
N LYS A 11 -29.22 22.67 -9.38
CA LYS A 11 -29.43 21.40 -8.67
C LYS A 11 -30.46 20.57 -9.44
N PRO A 12 -30.11 19.38 -9.98
CA PRO A 12 -31.15 18.49 -10.48
C PRO A 12 -32.02 18.06 -9.29
N LYS A 13 -33.34 18.19 -9.42
CA LYS A 13 -34.32 17.62 -8.49
C LYS A 13 -34.09 16.10 -8.46
N ILE A 14 -33.50 15.61 -7.40
CA ILE A 14 -33.35 14.18 -7.12
C ILE A 14 -34.76 13.66 -6.86
N LYS A 15 -35.29 12.88 -7.81
CA LYS A 15 -36.46 12.03 -7.54
C LYS A 15 -36.02 10.99 -6.51
N ASP A 16 -36.79 10.87 -5.43
CA ASP A 16 -36.66 9.85 -4.39
C ASP A 16 -36.51 8.46 -5.03
N TYR A 17 -35.28 7.96 -5.08
CA TYR A 17 -34.99 6.54 -5.31
C TYR A 17 -35.18 5.83 -3.98
N ASN A 18 -36.25 5.06 -3.90
CA ASN A 18 -36.63 4.26 -2.75
C ASN A 18 -35.47 3.53 -2.12
N SER A 19 -35.28 3.75 -0.82
CA SER A 19 -34.26 3.20 0.07
C SER A 19 -34.27 1.66 0.23
N SER A 20 -35.19 0.94 -0.41
CA SER A 20 -35.37 -0.51 -0.24
C SER A 20 -34.36 -1.39 -0.98
N TRP A 21 -33.58 -0.84 -1.93
CA TRP A 21 -32.57 -1.62 -2.69
C TRP A 21 -31.20 -1.68 -2.00
N GLY A 22 -30.84 -0.67 -1.22
CA GLY A 22 -29.57 -0.60 -0.51
C GLY A 22 -29.49 -1.55 0.68
N ASP A 23 -30.55 -1.62 1.47
CA ASP A 23 -30.55 -2.34 2.75
C ASP A 23 -30.53 -3.87 2.57
N ASN A 24 -31.26 -4.39 1.59
CA ASN A 24 -31.27 -5.83 1.29
C ASN A 24 -29.97 -6.36 0.68
N PHE A 25 -29.21 -5.49 -0.01
CA PHE A 25 -27.93 -5.90 -0.60
C PHE A 25 -26.81 -5.84 0.44
N ILE A 26 -26.84 -4.83 1.31
CA ILE A 26 -25.88 -4.66 2.41
C ILE A 26 -26.04 -5.76 3.45
N GLU A 27 -27.26 -6.17 3.80
CA GLU A 27 -27.48 -7.32 4.72
C GLU A 27 -27.06 -8.65 4.10
N LYS A 28 -27.28 -8.88 2.80
CA LYS A 28 -26.81 -10.09 2.12
C LYS A 28 -25.29 -10.16 2.01
N GLU A 29 -24.59 -9.04 1.82
CA GLU A 29 -23.12 -9.04 1.82
C GLU A 29 -22.52 -9.09 3.24
N LYS A 30 -23.14 -8.48 4.25
CA LYS A 30 -22.75 -8.66 5.66
C LYS A 30 -22.83 -10.13 6.10
N MET A 31 -23.84 -10.88 5.64
CA MET A 31 -23.94 -12.34 5.87
C MET A 31 -22.91 -13.16 5.05
N ASN A 32 -22.32 -12.61 3.99
CA ASN A 32 -21.37 -13.32 3.14
C ASN A 32 -19.90 -13.05 3.48
N MET A 33 -19.59 -12.08 4.33
CA MET A 33 -18.21 -11.76 4.75
C MET A 33 -17.75 -12.54 5.99
N ASP A 34 -18.65 -13.17 6.73
CA ASP A 34 -18.32 -13.90 7.97
C ASP A 34 -18.11 -15.40 7.77
N LYS A 35 -17.38 -15.82 6.81
CA LYS A 35 -16.69 -17.09 6.52
C LYS A 35 -16.70 -17.30 5.01
N ILE A 36 -15.56 -17.18 4.40
CA ILE A 36 -15.33 -17.81 3.09
C ILE A 36 -15.60 -19.31 3.33
N LYS A 37 -16.77 -19.79 2.93
CA LYS A 37 -17.17 -21.18 3.17
C LYS A 37 -16.32 -22.06 2.29
N ILE A 38 -15.26 -22.62 2.86
CA ILE A 38 -14.45 -23.67 2.23
C ILE A 38 -15.14 -25.05 2.31
N ASP A 39 -16.25 -25.16 3.04
CA ASP A 39 -17.00 -26.41 3.28
C ASP A 39 -17.30 -27.18 2.00
N LYS A 40 -17.54 -26.49 0.88
CA LYS A 40 -17.78 -27.10 -0.44
C LYS A 40 -16.56 -27.82 -1.03
N PHE A 41 -15.39 -27.57 -0.49
CA PHE A 41 -14.10 -28.08 -0.94
C PHE A 41 -13.49 -29.05 0.06
N LEU A 42 -14.23 -29.34 1.15
CA LEU A 42 -13.90 -30.36 2.14
C LEU A 42 -14.86 -31.55 2.02
N ASP A 43 -14.35 -32.74 2.31
CA ASP A 43 -15.19 -33.94 2.49
C ASP A 43 -15.77 -34.03 3.90
N ASP A 44 -16.54 -35.08 4.17
CA ASP A 44 -17.18 -35.33 5.48
C ASP A 44 -16.16 -35.54 6.62
N GLN A 45 -14.89 -35.79 6.30
CA GLN A 45 -13.79 -35.93 7.26
C GLN A 45 -12.95 -34.64 7.38
N GLY A 46 -13.33 -33.56 6.69
CA GLY A 46 -12.63 -32.32 6.68
C GLY A 46 -11.37 -32.31 5.81
N LYS A 47 -11.21 -33.28 4.90
CA LYS A 47 -10.09 -33.31 3.94
C LYS A 47 -10.44 -32.50 2.69
N ILE A 48 -9.44 -31.88 2.08
CA ILE A 48 -9.61 -31.10 0.87
C ILE A 48 -9.92 -32.05 -0.31
N SER A 49 -11.11 -31.95 -0.87
CA SER A 49 -11.57 -32.78 -1.99
C SER A 49 -11.14 -32.24 -3.35
N GLN A 50 -10.94 -30.93 -3.47
CA GLN A 50 -10.42 -30.25 -4.65
C GLN A 50 -9.92 -28.85 -4.29
N LEU A 51 -8.95 -28.33 -5.07
CA LEU A 51 -8.51 -26.94 -4.93
C LEU A 51 -9.44 -25.98 -5.70
N PRO A 52 -9.95 -24.91 -5.04
CA PRO A 52 -10.76 -23.91 -5.72
C PRO A 52 -10.04 -23.19 -6.85
N GLN A 53 -10.75 -22.88 -7.94
CA GLN A 53 -10.18 -22.07 -9.02
C GLN A 53 -10.10 -20.57 -8.65
N LYS A 54 -11.08 -20.06 -7.87
CA LYS A 54 -11.10 -18.67 -7.43
C LYS A 54 -10.03 -18.43 -6.37
N GLN A 55 -9.09 -17.52 -6.65
CA GLN A 55 -7.90 -17.29 -5.82
C GLN A 55 -8.19 -17.03 -4.34
N SER A 56 -9.20 -16.21 -4.02
CA SER A 56 -9.54 -15.92 -2.62
C SER A 56 -9.99 -17.16 -1.82
N ILE A 57 -10.76 -18.06 -2.46
CA ILE A 57 -11.22 -19.31 -1.82
C ILE A 57 -10.08 -20.31 -1.78
N ARG A 58 -9.23 -20.34 -2.80
CA ARG A 58 -8.02 -21.19 -2.87
C ARG A 58 -7.08 -20.88 -1.71
N VAL A 59 -6.77 -19.59 -1.48
CA VAL A 59 -5.94 -19.15 -0.35
C VAL A 59 -6.56 -19.53 0.99
N ALA A 60 -7.88 -19.34 1.17
CA ALA A 60 -8.57 -19.76 2.39
C ALA A 60 -8.50 -21.28 2.63
N THR A 61 -8.62 -22.09 1.56
CA THR A 61 -8.48 -23.56 1.65
C THR A 61 -7.04 -23.97 1.99
N LEU A 62 -6.04 -23.29 1.44
CA LEU A 62 -4.63 -23.51 1.78
C LEU A 62 -4.30 -23.06 3.19
N SER A 63 -4.89 -21.95 3.68
CA SER A 63 -4.75 -21.50 5.08
C SER A 63 -5.29 -22.54 6.05
N TYR A 64 -6.44 -23.17 5.74
CA TYR A 64 -6.97 -24.30 6.51
C TYR A 64 -5.98 -25.48 6.57
N LEU A 65 -5.32 -25.82 5.46
CA LEU A 65 -4.27 -26.84 5.45
C LEU A 65 -3.05 -26.41 6.27
N ALA A 66 -2.65 -25.14 6.18
CA ALA A 66 -1.54 -24.60 6.93
C ALA A 66 -1.74 -24.64 8.47
N GLU A 67 -2.99 -24.67 8.95
CA GLU A 67 -3.30 -24.88 10.39
C GLU A 67 -2.91 -26.26 10.90
N LYS A 68 -2.70 -27.25 10.02
CA LYS A 68 -2.27 -28.59 10.37
C LYS A 68 -0.77 -28.69 10.68
N PHE A 69 -0.03 -27.63 10.39
CA PHE A 69 1.39 -27.48 10.73
C PHE A 69 1.54 -26.73 12.05
N GLU A 70 2.35 -27.30 12.95
CA GLU A 70 2.65 -26.68 14.25
C GLU A 70 3.57 -25.46 14.06
N SER A 71 3.27 -24.38 14.76
CA SER A 71 4.19 -23.24 14.85
C SER A 71 5.48 -23.63 15.59
N ASN A 72 6.61 -23.02 15.25
CA ASN A 72 7.93 -23.27 15.85
C ASN A 72 8.49 -24.70 15.67
N ARG A 73 7.95 -25.49 14.75
CA ARG A 73 8.49 -26.81 14.38
C ARG A 73 9.13 -26.78 13.00
N ASN A 74 10.28 -27.44 12.88
CA ASN A 74 10.90 -27.72 11.59
C ASN A 74 10.43 -29.08 11.08
N TYR A 75 10.16 -29.18 9.79
CA TYR A 75 9.71 -30.38 9.10
C TYR A 75 10.69 -30.78 8.02
N THR A 76 10.86 -32.05 7.81
CA THR A 76 11.49 -32.62 6.61
C THR A 76 10.49 -32.61 5.45
N GLU A 77 10.98 -32.70 4.22
CA GLU A 77 10.12 -32.82 3.05
C GLU A 77 9.13 -34.00 3.15
N LYS A 78 9.57 -35.11 3.71
CA LYS A 78 8.73 -36.31 3.91
C LYS A 78 7.58 -36.04 4.88
N GLU A 79 7.84 -35.34 5.99
CA GLU A 79 6.78 -34.99 6.95
C GLU A 79 5.76 -34.04 6.34
N VAL A 80 6.21 -33.02 5.54
CA VAL A 80 5.31 -32.11 4.83
C VAL A 80 4.45 -32.89 3.83
N ASN A 81 5.03 -33.82 3.05
CA ASN A 81 4.29 -34.65 2.11
C ASN A 81 3.22 -35.47 2.83
N THR A 82 3.57 -36.12 3.95
CA THR A 82 2.63 -36.91 4.74
C THR A 82 1.45 -36.08 5.23
N ILE A 83 1.71 -34.86 5.77
CA ILE A 83 0.63 -33.96 6.21
C ILE A 83 -0.25 -33.55 5.04
N CYS A 84 0.33 -33.22 3.89
CA CYS A 84 -0.44 -32.89 2.70
C CYS A 84 -1.27 -34.10 2.22
N GLU A 85 -0.72 -35.32 2.21
CA GLU A 85 -1.41 -36.56 1.85
C GLU A 85 -2.59 -36.87 2.77
N ASP A 86 -2.42 -36.69 4.09
CA ASP A 86 -3.44 -36.97 5.10
C ASP A 86 -4.65 -36.04 5.01
N TRP A 87 -4.46 -34.83 4.48
CA TRP A 87 -5.49 -33.77 4.49
C TRP A 87 -6.10 -33.47 3.11
N HIS A 88 -5.92 -34.34 2.11
CA HIS A 88 -6.63 -34.23 0.84
C HIS A 88 -7.05 -35.60 0.27
N THR A 89 -7.96 -35.60 -0.72
CA THR A 89 -8.48 -36.82 -1.34
C THR A 89 -8.25 -36.92 -2.86
N PHE A 90 -7.67 -35.88 -3.49
CA PHE A 90 -7.50 -35.84 -4.93
C PHE A 90 -6.12 -36.34 -5.45
N GLY A 91 -5.27 -36.89 -4.56
CA GLY A 91 -4.07 -37.64 -4.93
C GLY A 91 -2.85 -36.84 -5.37
N ASP A 92 -2.85 -35.50 -5.26
CA ASP A 92 -1.73 -34.65 -5.66
C ASP A 92 -1.25 -33.76 -4.50
N TYR A 93 -0.47 -34.35 -3.59
CA TYR A 93 0.15 -33.62 -2.48
C TYR A 93 1.23 -32.63 -2.93
N PHE A 94 1.83 -32.83 -4.12
CA PHE A 94 2.86 -31.92 -4.64
C PHE A 94 2.29 -30.54 -4.92
N ILE A 95 1.09 -30.46 -5.48
CA ILE A 95 0.44 -29.19 -5.72
C ILE A 95 0.15 -28.46 -4.43
N LEU A 96 -0.31 -29.18 -3.39
CA LEU A 96 -0.57 -28.58 -2.07
C LEU A 96 0.70 -28.03 -1.42
N ARG A 97 1.78 -28.83 -1.40
CA ARG A 97 3.07 -28.37 -0.86
C ARG A 97 3.59 -27.15 -1.59
N ARG A 98 3.51 -27.15 -2.93
CA ARG A 98 3.95 -26.03 -3.76
C ARG A 98 3.10 -24.79 -3.49
N GLU A 99 1.80 -24.93 -3.49
CA GLU A 99 0.87 -23.82 -3.25
C GLU A 99 1.01 -23.24 -1.84
N LEU A 100 1.28 -24.06 -0.82
CA LEU A 100 1.58 -23.56 0.53
C LEU A 100 2.82 -22.66 0.55
N ILE A 101 3.86 -23.01 -0.23
CA ILE A 101 5.09 -22.23 -0.31
C ILE A 101 4.86 -20.97 -1.15
N ASP A 102 4.24 -21.10 -2.33
CA ASP A 102 4.00 -20.00 -3.27
C ASP A 102 3.07 -18.91 -2.66
N ASN A 103 2.19 -19.30 -1.73
CA ASN A 103 1.34 -18.37 -0.97
C ASN A 103 1.92 -17.96 0.41
N GLY A 104 3.18 -18.30 0.71
CA GLY A 104 3.85 -17.89 1.95
C GLY A 104 3.30 -18.53 3.22
N LEU A 105 2.48 -19.59 3.12
CA LEU A 105 1.88 -20.31 4.25
C LEU A 105 2.83 -21.36 4.84
N LEU A 106 3.86 -21.74 4.09
CA LEU A 106 4.96 -22.61 4.50
C LEU A 106 6.27 -22.08 3.90
N CYS A 107 7.32 -22.05 4.65
CA CYS A 107 8.67 -21.67 4.22
C CYS A 107 9.54 -22.93 4.02
N ARG A 108 10.59 -22.81 3.16
CA ARG A 108 11.59 -23.88 3.00
C ARG A 108 12.99 -23.33 2.75
N GLU A 109 14.00 -24.10 3.11
CA GLU A 109 15.37 -23.85 2.63
C GLU A 109 15.47 -24.07 1.11
N PRO A 110 16.36 -23.35 0.39
CA PRO A 110 16.53 -23.50 -1.06
C PRO A 110 16.82 -24.95 -1.50
N ASN A 111 17.55 -25.71 -0.67
CA ASN A 111 17.88 -27.09 -0.93
C ASN A 111 16.80 -28.12 -0.51
N GLY A 112 15.66 -27.66 0.02
CA GLY A 112 14.56 -28.51 0.47
C GLY A 112 14.84 -29.31 1.76
N SER A 113 15.95 -29.04 2.45
CA SER A 113 16.34 -29.81 3.64
C SER A 113 15.48 -29.54 4.86
N ARG A 114 14.80 -28.41 4.90
CA ARG A 114 13.98 -27.96 6.03
C ARG A 114 12.79 -27.14 5.57
N TYR A 115 11.64 -27.39 6.20
CA TYR A 115 10.39 -26.64 6.04
C TYR A 115 9.92 -26.17 7.41
N TRP A 116 9.22 -25.03 7.47
CA TRP A 116 8.64 -24.51 8.71
C TRP A 116 7.42 -23.64 8.37
N LYS A 117 6.44 -23.63 9.28
CA LYS A 117 5.36 -22.66 9.22
C LYS A 117 5.93 -21.29 9.57
N PRO A 118 5.73 -20.24 8.74
CA PRO A 118 6.12 -18.90 9.15
C PRO A 118 5.48 -18.62 10.52
N LYS A 119 6.25 -18.05 11.43
CA LYS A 119 5.71 -17.68 12.74
C LYS A 119 4.55 -16.73 12.51
N THR A 120 3.36 -17.16 12.81
CA THR A 120 2.16 -16.32 12.94
C THR A 120 2.12 -15.65 14.31
N ASP A 121 3.19 -15.70 15.06
CA ASP A 121 3.33 -14.77 16.15
C ASP A 121 3.25 -13.38 15.49
N LEU A 122 2.20 -12.65 15.79
CA LEU A 122 2.33 -11.22 15.88
C LEU A 122 3.66 -11.03 16.60
N PRO A 123 4.73 -10.57 15.93
CA PRO A 123 6.02 -10.47 16.58
C PRO A 123 5.77 -9.71 17.86
N ASN A 124 6.22 -10.24 18.98
CA ASN A 124 6.36 -9.44 20.18
C ASN A 124 7.10 -8.19 19.69
N LYS A 125 6.36 -7.06 19.68
CA LYS A 125 6.86 -5.80 19.14
C LYS A 125 8.29 -5.64 19.63
N THR A 126 9.24 -5.73 18.72
CA THR A 126 10.63 -5.41 19.06
C THR A 126 10.64 -3.95 19.54
N ASP A 127 11.59 -3.55 20.34
CA ASP A 127 11.69 -2.15 20.80
C ASP A 127 11.66 -1.14 19.64
N LYS A 128 11.98 -1.58 18.41
CA LYS A 128 11.92 -0.81 17.18
C LYS A 128 10.48 -0.70 16.64
N GLU A 129 9.65 -1.76 16.74
CA GLU A 129 8.23 -1.74 16.34
C GLU A 129 7.38 -0.89 17.30
N ILE A 130 7.78 -0.83 18.59
CA ILE A 130 7.12 0.06 19.57
C ILE A 130 7.35 1.54 19.23
N ARG A 131 8.41 1.87 18.48
CA ARG A 131 8.74 3.25 18.07
C ARG A 131 8.01 3.70 16.80
N LEU A 132 7.67 2.76 15.90
CA LEU A 132 6.95 3.10 14.68
C LEU A 132 5.52 3.54 14.99
N ASN A 133 5.14 4.74 14.53
CA ASN A 133 3.76 5.16 14.64
C ASN A 133 2.89 4.40 13.64
N THR A 134 2.25 3.34 14.09
CA THR A 134 1.27 2.52 13.35
C THR A 134 -0.14 2.70 13.89
N THR A 135 -0.40 3.80 14.60
CA THR A 135 -1.72 4.08 15.19
C THR A 135 -2.79 4.15 14.11
N PHE A 136 -3.83 3.33 14.26
CA PHE A 136 -4.95 3.25 13.35
C PHE A 136 -6.23 3.72 14.03
N HIS A 137 -6.97 4.59 13.37
CA HIS A 137 -8.21 5.17 13.83
C HIS A 137 -9.37 4.62 12.99
N PRO A 138 -10.29 3.82 13.59
CA PRO A 138 -11.46 3.35 12.88
C PRO A 138 -12.35 4.48 12.42
N ILE A 139 -12.95 4.35 11.21
CA ILE A 139 -14.00 5.24 10.73
C ILE A 139 -15.36 4.63 11.10
N ASP A 140 -16.23 5.44 11.69
CA ASP A 140 -17.64 5.10 11.79
C ASP A 140 -18.28 5.19 10.40
N PHE A 141 -18.29 4.03 9.71
CA PHE A 141 -18.71 3.96 8.32
C PHE A 141 -20.17 4.36 8.14
N ASP A 142 -21.04 4.14 9.13
CA ASP A 142 -22.46 4.44 9.01
C ASP A 142 -22.75 5.94 9.03
N ASN A 143 -21.91 6.72 9.73
CA ASN A 143 -22.01 8.17 9.81
C ASN A 143 -20.94 8.91 8.98
N TRP A 144 -20.19 8.20 8.13
CA TRP A 144 -19.15 8.82 7.31
C TRP A 144 -19.73 9.49 6.06
N ASP A 145 -19.45 10.78 5.89
CA ASP A 145 -19.99 11.59 4.77
C ASP A 145 -19.62 11.03 3.39
N ARG A 146 -18.48 10.30 3.28
CA ARG A 146 -18.06 9.68 2.02
C ARG A 146 -18.58 8.26 1.80
N LYS A 147 -19.40 7.70 2.67
CA LYS A 147 -19.94 6.33 2.58
C LYS A 147 -20.50 5.99 1.20
N GLN A 148 -21.31 6.87 0.61
CA GLN A 148 -21.91 6.65 -0.70
C GLN A 148 -20.87 6.69 -1.84
N TYR A 149 -19.93 7.64 -1.81
CA TYR A 149 -18.82 7.72 -2.76
C TYR A 149 -17.89 6.52 -2.64
N PHE A 150 -17.58 6.10 -1.41
CA PHE A 150 -16.76 4.93 -1.14
C PHE A 150 -17.40 3.68 -1.74
N TYR A 151 -18.70 3.45 -1.50
CA TYR A 151 -19.42 2.32 -2.09
C TYR A 151 -19.42 2.39 -3.62
N TYR A 152 -19.76 3.54 -4.18
CA TYR A 152 -19.84 3.73 -5.63
C TYR A 152 -18.49 3.43 -6.31
N PHE A 153 -17.40 4.02 -5.82
CA PHE A 153 -16.08 3.88 -6.43
C PHE A 153 -15.29 2.64 -5.99
N THR A 154 -15.82 1.82 -5.11
CA THR A 154 -15.21 0.51 -4.78
C THR A 154 -15.99 -0.66 -5.34
N LYS A 155 -17.33 -0.53 -5.52
CA LYS A 155 -18.22 -1.64 -5.88
C LYS A 155 -18.88 -1.47 -7.23
N MET A 156 -19.38 -0.28 -7.55
CA MET A 156 -20.14 -0.04 -8.79
C MET A 156 -19.25 0.39 -9.95
N LEU A 157 -18.31 1.30 -9.71
CA LEU A 157 -17.38 1.82 -10.71
C LEU A 157 -15.99 1.99 -10.08
N PRO A 158 -15.24 0.92 -9.81
CA PRO A 158 -13.88 1.02 -9.26
C PRO A 158 -13.02 1.97 -10.10
N THR A 159 -12.61 3.09 -9.51
CA THR A 159 -11.96 4.18 -10.24
C THR A 159 -10.81 4.76 -9.43
N GLY A 160 -9.67 4.89 -10.05
CA GLY A 160 -8.57 5.76 -9.64
C GLY A 160 -8.30 6.79 -10.72
N PHE A 161 -7.62 7.87 -10.35
CA PHE A 161 -7.18 8.87 -11.33
C PHE A 161 -5.86 9.48 -10.92
N SER A 162 -5.13 10.03 -11.91
CA SER A 162 -3.85 10.70 -11.72
C SER A 162 -3.94 12.14 -12.20
N ILE A 163 -3.26 13.03 -11.48
CA ILE A 163 -3.03 14.40 -11.91
C ILE A 163 -1.52 14.64 -11.91
N SER A 164 -1.01 15.18 -13.03
CA SER A 164 0.39 15.52 -13.16
C SER A 164 0.55 17.04 -13.32
N VAL A 165 1.54 17.58 -12.63
CA VAL A 165 1.90 19.01 -12.67
C VAL A 165 3.42 19.17 -12.77
N GLU A 166 3.87 20.39 -13.07
CA GLU A 166 5.28 20.79 -12.89
C GLU A 166 5.42 21.59 -11.60
N ALA A 167 6.41 21.25 -10.78
CA ALA A 167 6.76 21.98 -9.55
C ALA A 167 8.10 22.71 -9.73
N ASP A 168 8.16 23.99 -9.37
CA ASP A 168 9.41 24.77 -9.28
C ASP A 168 10.14 24.33 -7.99
N ILE A 169 11.25 23.63 -8.15
CA ILE A 169 12.05 23.10 -7.03
C ILE A 169 13.33 23.89 -6.77
N THR A 170 13.49 25.02 -7.45
CA THR A 170 14.76 25.78 -7.50
C THR A 170 15.30 26.06 -6.10
N ASN A 171 14.48 26.59 -5.20
CA ASN A 171 14.92 27.00 -3.87
C ASN A 171 15.30 25.79 -3.02
N THR A 172 14.46 24.75 -2.97
CA THR A 172 14.76 23.53 -2.21
C THR A 172 16.01 22.83 -2.75
N TYR A 173 16.13 22.69 -4.07
CA TYR A 173 17.32 22.10 -4.68
C TYR A 173 18.59 22.84 -4.30
N ASN A 174 18.59 24.18 -4.42
CA ASN A 174 19.74 25.02 -4.08
C ASN A 174 20.06 25.00 -2.57
N MET A 175 19.03 25.01 -1.71
CA MET A 175 19.21 24.93 -0.26
C MET A 175 19.85 23.59 0.13
N MET A 176 19.32 22.45 -0.36
CA MET A 176 19.89 21.14 -0.09
C MET A 176 21.33 21.05 -0.55
N LYS A 177 21.64 21.54 -1.75
CA LYS A 177 23.00 21.60 -2.28
C LYS A 177 23.93 22.46 -1.41
N LYS A 178 23.47 23.62 -0.95
CA LYS A 178 24.24 24.51 -0.07
C LYS A 178 24.54 23.85 1.28
N GLN A 179 23.61 23.05 1.80
CA GLN A 179 23.76 22.30 3.05
C GLN A 179 24.48 20.95 2.88
N ASN A 180 24.96 20.62 1.67
CA ASN A 180 25.51 19.31 1.34
C ASN A 180 24.55 18.15 1.64
N LYS A 181 23.25 18.37 1.45
CA LYS A 181 22.18 17.40 1.62
C LYS A 181 21.63 16.92 0.27
N LYS A 182 21.12 15.68 0.23
CA LYS A 182 20.45 15.13 -0.95
C LYS A 182 19.05 15.75 -1.10
N PHE A 183 18.61 15.99 -2.33
CA PHE A 183 17.26 16.51 -2.62
C PHE A 183 16.17 15.45 -2.39
N PHE A 184 16.43 14.19 -2.75
CA PHE A 184 15.42 13.13 -2.69
C PHE A 184 14.76 12.96 -1.32
N PRO A 185 15.50 12.88 -0.19
CA PRO A 185 14.85 12.82 1.13
C PRO A 185 14.06 14.08 1.48
N ALA A 186 14.42 15.26 0.99
CA ALA A 186 13.63 16.47 1.16
C ALA A 186 12.26 16.38 0.45
N TYR A 187 12.26 15.81 -0.77
CA TYR A 187 11.05 15.49 -1.52
C TYR A 187 10.18 14.47 -0.79
N LEU A 188 10.77 13.37 -0.30
CA LEU A 188 10.06 12.34 0.48
C LEU A 188 9.42 12.94 1.73
N TYR A 189 10.19 13.75 2.47
CA TYR A 189 9.72 14.39 3.70
C TYR A 189 8.52 15.30 3.45
N LEU A 190 8.62 16.23 2.50
CA LEU A 190 7.54 17.16 2.23
C LEU A 190 6.26 16.43 1.80
N ALA A 191 6.37 15.44 0.94
CA ALA A 191 5.21 14.63 0.54
C ALA A 191 4.58 13.90 1.74
N SER A 192 5.39 13.27 2.59
CA SER A 192 4.92 12.57 3.80
C SER A 192 4.26 13.52 4.79
N LYS A 193 4.84 14.71 5.01
CA LYS A 193 4.28 15.76 5.86
C LYS A 193 2.88 16.18 5.38
N LEU A 194 2.72 16.42 4.09
CA LEU A 194 1.43 16.85 3.52
C LEU A 194 0.39 15.72 3.53
N ILE A 195 0.81 14.46 3.35
CA ILE A 195 -0.07 13.30 3.52
C ILE A 195 -0.54 13.20 4.97
N ALA A 196 0.33 13.44 5.95
CA ALA A 196 -0.05 13.42 7.37
C ALA A 196 -1.09 14.50 7.73
N GLU A 197 -1.18 15.58 6.94
CA GLU A 197 -2.18 16.64 7.11
C GLU A 197 -3.55 16.32 6.49
N GLN A 198 -3.65 15.29 5.60
CA GLN A 198 -4.89 14.94 4.88
C GLN A 198 -5.33 13.51 5.22
N GLN A 199 -6.44 13.38 5.93
CA GLN A 199 -6.99 12.09 6.34
C GLN A 199 -7.34 11.20 5.15
N GLU A 200 -7.86 11.78 4.06
CA GLU A 200 -8.28 11.08 2.84
C GLU A 200 -7.16 10.26 2.23
N PHE A 201 -5.92 10.71 2.36
CA PHE A 201 -4.73 10.02 1.84
C PHE A 201 -4.18 8.94 2.77
N ARG A 202 -4.73 8.80 3.98
CA ARG A 202 -4.28 7.84 4.99
C ARG A 202 -5.29 6.73 5.26
N ILE A 203 -6.35 6.65 4.44
CA ILE A 203 -7.42 5.66 4.56
C ILE A 203 -6.92 4.28 4.13
N SER A 204 -7.26 3.28 4.91
CA SER A 204 -6.92 1.87 4.67
C SER A 204 -7.94 0.95 5.36
N LYS A 205 -7.80 -0.34 5.12
CA LYS A 205 -8.48 -1.38 5.89
C LYS A 205 -7.47 -2.12 6.76
N LEU A 206 -7.80 -2.25 8.02
CA LEU A 206 -7.10 -3.10 8.97
C LEU A 206 -8.08 -4.14 9.52
N ASN A 207 -7.81 -5.43 9.30
CA ASN A 207 -8.71 -6.53 9.69
C ASN A 207 -10.17 -6.29 9.20
N GLU A 208 -10.32 -5.94 7.93
CA GLU A 208 -11.59 -5.58 7.26
C GLU A 208 -12.28 -4.31 7.79
N GLN A 209 -11.77 -3.71 8.85
CA GLN A 209 -12.30 -2.45 9.38
C GLN A 209 -11.71 -1.27 8.58
N LEU A 210 -12.56 -0.40 8.05
CA LEU A 210 -12.15 0.84 7.40
C LEU A 210 -11.71 1.85 8.46
N GLY A 211 -10.62 2.55 8.17
CA GLY A 211 -10.08 3.57 9.06
C GLY A 211 -8.95 4.34 8.39
N TYR A 212 -8.19 5.06 9.16
CA TYR A 212 -7.01 5.77 8.67
C TYR A 212 -5.85 5.65 9.67
N TYR A 213 -4.63 5.65 9.14
CA TYR A 213 -3.44 5.72 9.96
C TYR A 213 -3.13 7.16 10.35
N GLU A 214 -2.51 7.35 11.51
CA GLU A 214 -2.10 8.67 11.97
C GLU A 214 -1.00 9.27 11.09
N VAL A 215 -0.05 8.45 10.67
CA VAL A 215 1.02 8.80 9.72
C VAL A 215 1.22 7.69 8.69
N LEU A 216 1.80 8.03 7.55
CA LEU A 216 2.32 7.05 6.58
C LEU A 216 3.82 7.21 6.42
N HIS A 217 4.50 6.08 6.22
CA HIS A 217 5.93 6.03 5.94
C HIS A 217 6.18 5.95 4.43
N PRO A 218 7.10 6.73 3.84
CA PRO A 218 7.42 6.65 2.42
C PRO A 218 8.14 5.34 2.10
N SER A 219 7.64 4.64 1.06
CA SER A 219 8.26 3.45 0.48
C SER A 219 8.64 3.74 -0.96
N TYR A 220 9.90 3.49 -1.32
CA TYR A 220 10.51 3.94 -2.58
C TYR A 220 11.51 2.91 -3.12
N ALA A 221 11.82 3.03 -4.41
CA ALA A 221 12.76 2.15 -5.08
C ALA A 221 14.22 2.63 -4.89
N CYS A 222 15.12 1.70 -4.54
CA CYS A 222 16.57 1.82 -4.66
C CYS A 222 17.02 1.13 -5.94
N PHE A 223 17.61 1.88 -6.87
CA PHE A 223 18.08 1.36 -8.15
C PHE A 223 19.52 0.88 -8.05
N HIS A 224 19.80 -0.34 -8.52
CA HIS A 224 21.12 -0.96 -8.56
C HIS A 224 21.75 -0.75 -9.94
N GLN A 225 22.90 -0.04 -9.97
CA GLN A 225 23.57 0.29 -11.22
C GLN A 225 24.28 -0.88 -11.89
N ASP A 226 24.65 -1.88 -11.12
CA ASP A 226 25.41 -3.06 -11.56
C ASP A 226 24.54 -4.01 -12.41
N ASP A 227 23.35 -4.39 -11.93
CA ASP A 227 22.45 -5.36 -12.57
C ASP A 227 21.15 -4.75 -13.16
N LYS A 228 20.96 -3.43 -13.01
CA LYS A 228 19.78 -2.68 -13.49
C LYS A 228 18.45 -3.12 -12.85
N THR A 229 18.51 -3.73 -11.67
CA THR A 229 17.33 -4.06 -10.86
C THR A 229 16.99 -2.96 -9.85
N MET A 230 15.95 -3.16 -9.08
CA MET A 230 15.57 -2.28 -7.97
C MET A 230 15.08 -3.10 -6.79
N SER A 231 15.41 -2.60 -5.58
CA SER A 231 14.86 -3.10 -4.33
C SER A 231 13.90 -2.06 -3.73
N ASN A 232 12.86 -2.52 -3.06
CA ASN A 232 11.97 -1.64 -2.33
C ASN A 232 12.55 -1.30 -0.96
N MET A 233 12.68 -0.02 -0.68
CA MET A 233 13.12 0.57 0.58
C MET A 233 11.97 1.35 1.22
N TRP A 234 11.98 1.50 2.52
CA TRP A 234 11.10 2.41 3.25
C TRP A 234 11.88 3.12 4.35
N THR A 235 11.46 4.33 4.70
CA THR A 235 12.05 5.11 5.79
C THR A 235 10.98 5.53 6.78
N GLU A 236 11.28 5.45 8.07
CA GLU A 236 10.40 5.93 9.12
C GLU A 236 10.21 7.45 9.00
N TYR A 237 8.95 7.88 8.84
CA TYR A 237 8.61 9.29 8.84
C TYR A 237 8.67 9.86 10.26
N ASP A 238 9.31 11.01 10.40
CA ASP A 238 9.32 11.83 11.59
C ASP A 238 8.89 13.27 11.21
N PRO A 239 8.08 13.96 11.99
CA PRO A 239 7.66 15.35 11.70
C PRO A 239 8.80 16.37 11.75
N ASN A 240 9.96 16.02 12.31
CA ASN A 240 11.19 16.82 12.26
C ASN A 240 12.02 16.41 11.03
N PHE A 241 12.32 17.36 10.17
CA PHE A 241 13.08 17.10 8.94
C PHE A 241 14.47 16.51 9.19
N GLU A 242 15.20 17.01 10.19
CA GLU A 242 16.57 16.52 10.46
C GLU A 242 16.55 15.08 10.96
N VAL A 243 15.58 14.71 11.78
CA VAL A 243 15.40 13.33 12.24
C VAL A 243 15.03 12.42 11.04
N PHE A 244 14.08 12.82 10.22
CA PHE A 244 13.71 12.08 9.01
C PHE A 244 14.89 11.94 8.04
N TYR A 245 15.65 13.02 7.82
CA TYR A 245 16.82 12.98 6.95
C TYR A 245 17.88 12.01 7.49
N HIS A 246 18.10 12.00 8.80
CA HIS A 246 19.01 11.06 9.44
C HIS A 246 18.55 9.61 9.25
N ASN A 247 17.26 9.32 9.50
CA ASN A 247 16.66 8.00 9.29
C ASN A 247 16.87 7.53 7.84
N TYR A 248 16.64 8.42 6.86
CA TYR A 248 16.87 8.12 5.45
C TYR A 248 18.35 7.80 5.16
N MET A 249 19.29 8.58 5.70
CA MET A 249 20.72 8.36 5.46
C MET A 249 21.20 7.05 6.09
N GLU A 250 20.73 6.73 7.30
CA GLU A 250 21.02 5.46 7.97
C GLU A 250 20.46 4.28 7.16
N ASP A 251 19.25 4.37 6.64
CA ASP A 251 18.65 3.36 5.78
C ASP A 251 19.47 3.14 4.50
N GLN A 252 19.93 4.23 3.88
CA GLN A 252 20.77 4.14 2.68
C GLN A 252 22.13 3.49 2.97
N GLU A 253 22.77 3.85 4.09
CA GLU A 253 24.07 3.29 4.47
C GLU A 253 23.96 1.79 4.76
N ASN A 254 22.89 1.38 5.43
CA ASN A 254 22.75 -0.02 5.87
C ASN A 254 22.17 -0.96 4.81
N TYR A 255 21.37 -0.45 3.86
CA TYR A 255 20.54 -1.32 3.03
C TYR A 255 20.51 -0.99 1.53
N ALA A 256 21.11 0.12 1.06
CA ALA A 256 20.99 0.50 -0.35
C ALA A 256 21.64 -0.50 -1.32
N ASP A 257 22.64 -1.25 -0.87
CA ASP A 257 23.35 -2.26 -1.67
C ASP A 257 22.70 -3.65 -1.60
N ASN A 258 21.62 -3.82 -0.85
CA ASN A 258 20.93 -5.10 -0.74
C ASN A 258 20.04 -5.34 -1.96
N HIS A 259 20.36 -6.40 -2.71
CA HIS A 259 19.57 -6.84 -3.87
C HIS A 259 18.34 -7.67 -3.46
N GLY A 260 17.41 -7.81 -4.38
CA GLY A 260 16.14 -8.50 -4.18
C GLY A 260 14.95 -7.53 -4.10
N ILE A 261 13.75 -8.07 -3.90
CA ILE A 261 12.53 -7.24 -3.90
C ILE A 261 12.47 -6.28 -2.71
N LEU A 262 13.03 -6.63 -1.57
CA LEU A 262 13.12 -5.83 -0.36
C LEU A 262 14.58 -5.54 -0.03
N ALA A 263 14.91 -4.26 0.17
CA ALA A 263 16.25 -3.84 0.61
C ALA A 263 16.45 -4.10 2.10
N LYS A 264 15.44 -3.80 2.94
CA LYS A 264 15.45 -4.12 4.36
C LYS A 264 15.02 -5.57 4.60
N PRO A 265 15.52 -6.23 5.67
CA PRO A 265 15.10 -7.60 6.01
C PRO A 265 13.62 -7.68 6.41
N ASP A 266 13.07 -6.59 6.91
CA ASP A 266 11.67 -6.50 7.33
C ASP A 266 10.79 -5.99 6.18
N THR A 267 9.56 -6.50 6.10
CA THR A 267 8.56 -5.98 5.18
C THR A 267 8.20 -4.54 5.52
N PRO A 268 7.86 -3.70 4.53
CA PRO A 268 7.36 -2.35 4.81
C PRO A 268 6.16 -2.39 5.76
N PRO A 269 6.06 -1.47 6.72
CA PRO A 269 4.88 -1.37 7.58
C PRO A 269 3.60 -1.22 6.77
N GLN A 270 2.47 -1.71 7.31
CA GLN A 270 1.17 -1.63 6.61
C GLN A 270 0.74 -0.19 6.29
N ASN A 271 1.22 0.78 7.04
CA ASN A 271 1.04 2.21 6.81
C ASN A 271 2.17 2.83 5.97
N SER A 272 2.64 2.11 4.95
CA SER A 272 3.58 2.64 3.96
C SER A 272 2.87 3.01 2.66
N PHE A 273 3.21 4.18 2.07
CA PHE A 273 2.71 4.61 0.78
C PHE A 273 3.82 4.66 -0.27
N MET A 274 3.46 4.46 -1.52
CA MET A 274 4.44 4.43 -2.62
C MET A 274 4.77 5.84 -3.09
N ILE A 275 6.07 6.17 -3.10
CA ILE A 275 6.60 7.41 -3.63
C ILE A 275 7.92 7.15 -4.35
N GLY A 276 8.11 7.72 -5.52
CA GLY A 276 9.31 7.44 -6.30
C GLY A 276 9.77 8.61 -7.15
N MET A 277 10.89 8.36 -7.85
CA MET A 277 11.44 9.28 -8.84
C MET A 277 11.96 8.50 -10.03
N LEU A 278 11.62 8.96 -11.24
CA LEU A 278 12.15 8.48 -12.51
C LEU A 278 13.18 9.50 -13.05
N PRO A 279 14.45 9.40 -12.63
CA PRO A 279 15.44 10.44 -12.98
C PRO A 279 15.85 10.44 -14.45
N TRP A 280 15.44 9.42 -15.20
CA TRP A 280 15.78 9.25 -16.62
C TRP A 280 14.76 9.87 -17.58
N ILE A 281 13.56 10.19 -17.11
CA ILE A 281 12.44 10.62 -17.97
C ILE A 281 11.77 11.87 -17.42
N LYS A 282 11.69 12.90 -18.28
CA LYS A 282 10.74 14.00 -18.12
C LYS A 282 9.40 13.56 -18.68
N PHE A 283 8.40 13.33 -17.82
CA PHE A 283 7.07 12.96 -18.25
C PHE A 283 6.07 14.13 -18.15
N THR A 284 5.01 14.07 -18.89
CA THR A 284 3.85 14.98 -18.80
C THR A 284 2.67 14.32 -18.10
N SER A 285 2.67 13.00 -17.99
CA SER A 285 1.68 12.18 -17.28
C SER A 285 2.32 10.89 -16.80
N TYR A 286 1.90 10.42 -15.64
CA TYR A 286 2.26 9.13 -15.09
C TYR A 286 1.05 8.55 -14.33
N THR A 287 0.67 7.32 -14.64
CA THR A 287 -0.44 6.63 -13.99
C THR A 287 -0.05 5.16 -13.77
N PRO A 288 0.20 4.74 -12.52
CA PRO A 288 0.35 3.32 -12.22
C PRO A 288 -0.99 2.60 -12.35
N ILE A 289 -0.98 1.41 -12.93
CA ILE A 289 -2.18 0.59 -13.13
C ILE A 289 -2.02 -0.67 -12.29
N PRO A 290 -2.73 -0.79 -11.15
CA PRO A 290 -2.73 -2.04 -10.38
C PRO A 290 -3.53 -3.12 -11.11
N TYR A 291 -3.05 -4.37 -11.04
CA TYR A 291 -3.70 -5.53 -11.65
C TYR A 291 -4.42 -6.42 -10.63
N ALA A 292 -4.39 -6.06 -9.35
CA ALA A 292 -5.05 -6.81 -8.28
C ALA A 292 -5.78 -5.85 -7.31
N ASP A 293 -6.67 -6.41 -6.52
CA ASP A 293 -7.34 -5.68 -5.44
C ASP A 293 -6.31 -5.28 -4.39
N ILE A 294 -6.36 -4.01 -3.97
CA ILE A 294 -5.52 -3.44 -2.92
C ILE A 294 -6.39 -3.13 -1.68
N ASN A 295 -5.86 -3.43 -0.50
CA ASN A 295 -6.55 -3.18 0.76
C ASN A 295 -6.31 -1.76 1.31
N ASN A 296 -5.34 -1.03 0.78
CA ASN A 296 -5.09 0.36 1.12
C ASN A 296 -5.54 1.29 -0.01
N TYR A 297 -5.87 2.53 0.36
CA TYR A 297 -6.30 3.57 -0.57
C TYR A 297 -5.29 4.73 -0.60
N PHE A 298 -4.04 4.46 -0.20
CA PHE A 298 -2.99 5.47 -0.15
C PHE A 298 -2.65 6.00 -1.54
N PRO A 299 -2.22 7.26 -1.64
CA PRO A 299 -1.77 7.81 -2.91
C PRO A 299 -0.47 7.14 -3.37
N VAL A 300 -0.27 7.12 -4.69
CA VAL A 300 1.03 6.86 -5.31
C VAL A 300 1.56 8.18 -5.84
N ILE A 301 2.76 8.57 -5.42
CA ILE A 301 3.39 9.83 -5.84
C ILE A 301 4.63 9.53 -6.65
N GLN A 302 4.76 10.16 -7.81
CA GLN A 302 5.89 9.93 -8.71
C GLN A 302 6.45 11.25 -9.22
N ALA A 303 7.75 11.47 -9.01
CA ALA A 303 8.50 12.55 -9.62
C ALA A 303 9.24 12.09 -10.88
N GLY A 304 9.57 13.02 -11.77
CA GLY A 304 10.33 12.76 -12.99
C GLY A 304 11.67 13.49 -13.01
N GLN A 305 12.37 13.37 -14.15
CA GLN A 305 13.64 14.04 -14.41
C GLN A 305 13.49 15.56 -14.31
N PHE A 306 14.42 16.18 -13.59
CA PHE A 306 14.49 17.64 -13.49
C PHE A 306 14.85 18.29 -14.84
N PHE A 307 14.36 19.47 -15.07
CA PHE A 307 14.68 20.25 -16.26
C PHE A 307 14.76 21.74 -15.95
N ASP A 308 15.64 22.45 -16.68
CA ASP A 308 15.74 23.92 -16.63
C ASP A 308 14.69 24.57 -17.55
N ARG A 309 14.12 25.66 -17.07
CA ARG A 309 13.32 26.59 -17.86
C ARG A 309 13.53 28.01 -17.32
N GLU A 310 14.13 28.88 -18.11
CA GLU A 310 14.37 30.27 -17.77
C GLU A 310 15.18 30.45 -16.45
N GLY A 311 16.19 29.61 -16.25
CA GLY A 311 17.04 29.64 -15.06
C GLY A 311 16.41 29.08 -13.79
N LYS A 312 15.24 28.45 -13.89
CA LYS A 312 14.56 27.75 -12.81
C LYS A 312 14.55 26.25 -13.04
N ILE A 313 14.65 25.50 -11.97
CA ILE A 313 14.64 24.04 -11.99
C ILE A 313 13.22 23.54 -11.72
N TYR A 314 12.66 22.78 -12.64
CA TYR A 314 11.34 22.18 -12.54
C TYR A 314 11.42 20.66 -12.44
N MET A 315 10.44 20.09 -11.79
CA MET A 315 10.26 18.65 -11.61
C MET A 315 8.81 18.26 -11.98
N PRO A 316 8.62 17.31 -12.92
CA PRO A 316 7.30 16.70 -13.10
C PRO A 316 6.90 15.95 -11.83
N LEU A 317 5.68 16.11 -11.39
CA LEU A 317 5.08 15.44 -10.24
C LEU A 317 3.73 14.90 -10.62
N SER A 318 3.48 13.63 -10.35
CA SER A 318 2.17 12.98 -10.50
C SER A 318 1.72 12.43 -9.16
N ILE A 319 0.45 12.60 -8.84
CA ILE A 319 -0.23 11.93 -7.74
C ILE A 319 -1.40 11.12 -8.29
N THR A 320 -1.47 9.85 -7.91
CA THR A 320 -2.56 8.93 -8.25
C THR A 320 -3.32 8.57 -6.99
N VAL A 321 -4.63 8.66 -7.01
CA VAL A 321 -5.50 8.39 -5.86
C VAL A 321 -6.65 7.46 -6.24
N HIS A 322 -7.16 6.75 -5.24
CA HIS A 322 -8.41 5.99 -5.37
C HIS A 322 -9.60 6.94 -5.15
N HIS A 323 -10.53 6.99 -6.13
CA HIS A 323 -11.63 7.96 -6.10
C HIS A 323 -12.62 7.73 -4.95
N ALA A 324 -12.64 6.53 -4.38
CA ALA A 324 -13.47 6.23 -3.21
C ALA A 324 -13.14 7.10 -1.98
N VAL A 325 -11.88 7.50 -1.82
CA VAL A 325 -11.41 8.24 -0.63
C VAL A 325 -11.05 9.68 -0.93
N ALA A 326 -10.64 10.00 -2.15
CA ALA A 326 -10.23 11.35 -2.55
C ALA A 326 -10.80 11.73 -3.92
N ASP A 327 -11.06 13.00 -4.12
CA ASP A 327 -11.49 13.58 -5.39
C ASP A 327 -10.57 14.73 -5.81
N GLY A 328 -10.90 15.40 -6.90
CA GLY A 328 -10.10 16.48 -7.47
C GLY A 328 -9.80 17.63 -6.51
N TYR A 329 -10.70 17.91 -5.57
CA TYR A 329 -10.48 18.93 -4.53
C TYR A 329 -9.31 18.55 -3.61
N HIS A 330 -9.29 17.32 -3.09
CA HIS A 330 -8.24 16.84 -2.19
C HIS A 330 -6.87 16.79 -2.88
N VAL A 331 -6.85 16.34 -4.14
CA VAL A 331 -5.63 16.33 -4.96
C VAL A 331 -5.16 17.74 -5.27
N GLY A 332 -6.08 18.66 -5.60
CA GLY A 332 -5.76 20.06 -5.85
C GLY A 332 -5.13 20.72 -4.63
N LEU A 333 -5.72 20.53 -3.44
CA LEU A 333 -5.21 21.07 -2.18
C LEU A 333 -3.80 20.53 -1.86
N PHE A 334 -3.57 19.23 -2.05
CA PHE A 334 -2.24 18.64 -1.87
C PHE A 334 -1.21 19.25 -2.82
N LEU A 335 -1.53 19.31 -4.12
CA LEU A 335 -0.62 19.82 -5.14
C LEU A 335 -0.29 21.30 -4.93
N GLU A 336 -1.25 22.10 -4.49
CA GLU A 336 -1.04 23.51 -4.17
C GLU A 336 -0.11 23.70 -2.98
N LYS A 337 -0.37 22.97 -1.87
CA LYS A 337 0.52 22.94 -0.71
C LYS A 337 1.91 22.41 -1.05
N PHE A 338 2.00 21.36 -1.86
CA PHE A 338 3.29 20.79 -2.27
C PHE A 338 4.09 21.79 -3.09
N LYS A 339 3.49 22.45 -4.09
CA LYS A 339 4.16 23.46 -4.92
C LYS A 339 4.63 24.66 -4.08
N THR A 340 3.83 25.09 -3.13
CA THR A 340 4.19 26.16 -2.21
C THR A 340 5.34 25.74 -1.30
N GLY A 341 5.24 24.60 -0.65
CA GLY A 341 6.27 24.10 0.28
C GLY A 341 7.60 23.82 -0.43
N ILE A 342 7.59 23.18 -1.60
CA ILE A 342 8.83 22.86 -2.32
C ILE A 342 9.53 24.12 -2.85
N ALA A 343 8.79 25.20 -3.08
CA ALA A 343 9.34 26.50 -3.46
C ALA A 343 9.84 27.33 -2.24
N ASP A 344 9.35 27.01 -1.04
CA ASP A 344 9.72 27.68 0.21
C ASP A 344 10.19 26.67 1.28
N PRO A 345 11.44 26.16 1.17
CA PRO A 345 11.96 25.16 2.10
C PRO A 345 12.17 25.68 3.52
N GLU A 346 12.31 26.99 3.73
CA GLU A 346 12.50 27.57 5.07
C GLU A 346 11.27 27.36 5.97
N SER A 347 10.10 27.10 5.37
CA SER A 347 8.86 26.86 6.12
C SER A 347 8.76 25.46 6.76
N TRP A 348 9.66 24.52 6.41
CA TRP A 348 9.56 23.14 6.90
C TRP A 348 10.89 22.42 7.16
N VAL A 349 12.03 23.02 6.80
CA VAL A 349 13.39 22.49 7.10
C VAL A 349 13.85 22.92 8.49
#